data_82776528111d00ed49f12836adc22a3a
#
_entry.id   82776528111d00ed49f12836adc22a3a
#
_cell.length_a   1.000
_cell.length_b   1.000
_cell.length_c   1.000
_cell.angle_alpha   90.00
_cell.angle_beta   90.00
_cell.angle_gamma   90.00
#
_symmetry.space_group_name_H-M   'P 1'
#
loop_
_entity.id
_entity.type
_entity.pdbx_description
1 polymer ?
#
loop_
_entity_poly.entity_id
_entity_poly.type
_entity_poly.pdbx_seq_one_letter_code
_entity_poly.pdbx_strand_id
1 'polypeptide(L)'
;ISIIIASFLSLLSTGVFAFNLIGKYSFFSTLIKNFSKIGFFFVLISFLILEYAFINSEFSLDLVVNNSHTTKPLIYKISGLWGNHEGSILLWILILSFFTYLIAKSKSIKSSQFHITVLGIQNIILFLFCIFLLFTSNPFSRNIDPPLEGFGLNPLLQDPGLAFHPPMLYIGYVGLSVSFSFAIAILLNKKVEFDWFNYLKPWTLLTWAFLTSGIALGSWWAYYELGWGGWWFWDPVENASLMPWLISTALIHSITVTQKNNQFYNWTILLAIFGFSFSLLGTFIVRSGLLTSVHAFASDPTRGVFILIILALSTLIPLLIYGFKNT
;
A
#
# COMPACT_ATOMS: atom_id res chain seq x y z
N ILE A 1 -7.61 -13.05 14.33
CA ILE A 1 -7.43 -12.31 15.60
C ILE A 1 -6.35 -11.24 15.44
N SER A 2 -5.09 -11.55 15.01
CA SER A 2 -4.01 -10.59 14.96
C SER A 2 -4.30 -9.39 14.04
N ILE A 3 -4.93 -9.59 12.88
CA ILE A 3 -5.32 -8.48 11.99
C ILE A 3 -6.44 -7.63 12.60
N ILE A 4 -7.34 -8.22 13.39
CA ILE A 4 -8.37 -7.47 14.13
C ILE A 4 -7.71 -6.58 15.19
N ILE A 5 -6.72 -7.08 15.90
CA ILE A 5 -5.95 -6.28 16.88
C ILE A 5 -5.22 -5.14 16.18
N ALA A 6 -4.58 -5.40 15.04
CA ALA A 6 -3.91 -4.36 14.25
C ALA A 6 -4.90 -3.28 13.76
N SER A 7 -6.08 -3.68 13.30
CA SER A 7 -7.16 -2.78 12.91
C SER A 7 -7.62 -1.91 14.08
N PHE A 8 -7.82 -2.52 15.26
CA PHE A 8 -8.19 -1.79 16.47
C PHE A 8 -7.12 -0.78 16.91
N LEU A 9 -5.84 -1.16 16.87
CA LEU A 9 -4.74 -0.25 17.20
C LEU A 9 -4.62 0.91 16.21
N SER A 10 -4.89 0.68 14.92
CA SER A 10 -4.90 1.76 13.93
C SER A 10 -6.09 2.70 14.12
N LEU A 11 -7.26 2.18 14.52
CA LEU A 11 -8.41 2.98 14.91
C LEU A 11 -8.13 3.84 16.15
N LEU A 12 -7.52 3.26 17.20
CA LEU A 12 -7.10 4.02 18.38
C LEU A 12 -6.09 5.11 18.02
N SER A 13 -5.14 4.83 17.14
CA SER A 13 -4.19 5.82 16.62
C SER A 13 -4.88 6.96 15.89
N THR A 14 -5.92 6.65 15.10
CA THR A 14 -6.75 7.65 14.42
C THR A 14 -7.51 8.50 15.44
N GLY A 15 -8.06 7.91 16.49
CA GLY A 15 -8.70 8.62 17.59
C GLY A 15 -7.75 9.57 18.32
N VAL A 16 -6.55 9.08 18.67
CA VAL A 16 -5.47 9.91 19.27
C VAL A 16 -5.12 11.08 18.37
N PHE A 17 -5.01 10.87 17.06
CA PHE A 17 -4.77 11.93 16.10
C PHE A 17 -5.89 12.98 16.09
N ALA A 18 -7.16 12.55 16.04
CA ALA A 18 -8.31 13.44 16.05
C ALA A 18 -8.36 14.30 17.32
N PHE A 19 -8.12 13.71 18.50
CA PHE A 19 -8.02 14.46 19.76
C PHE A 19 -6.86 15.46 19.74
N ASN A 20 -5.72 15.10 19.14
CA ASN A 20 -4.57 15.98 19.06
C ASN A 20 -4.80 17.19 18.14
N LEU A 21 -5.66 17.09 17.13
CA LEU A 21 -6.07 18.24 16.31
C LEU A 21 -6.80 19.29 17.14
N ILE A 22 -7.53 18.89 18.17
CA ILE A 22 -8.30 19.77 19.06
C ILE A 22 -7.41 20.39 20.16
N GLY A 23 -6.53 19.61 20.79
CA GLY A 23 -5.94 19.97 22.08
C GLY A 23 -4.40 20.03 22.17
N LYS A 24 -3.63 19.61 21.15
CA LYS A 24 -2.13 19.64 21.11
C LYS A 24 -1.41 18.98 22.30
N TYR A 25 -1.81 17.82 22.74
CA TYR A 25 -1.24 17.12 23.89
C TYR A 25 0.01 16.30 23.51
N SER A 26 1.19 16.62 24.08
CA SER A 26 2.46 15.90 23.83
C SER A 26 2.43 14.43 24.23
N PHE A 27 1.63 14.05 25.24
CA PHE A 27 1.41 12.68 25.69
C PHE A 27 0.94 11.77 24.55
N PHE A 28 0.10 12.26 23.65
CA PHE A 28 -0.43 11.51 22.52
C PHE A 28 0.64 11.12 21.49
N SER A 29 1.77 11.83 21.45
CA SER A 29 2.90 11.45 20.57
C SER A 29 3.46 10.06 20.90
N THR A 30 3.61 9.73 22.17
CA THR A 30 4.13 8.43 22.59
C THR A 30 3.12 7.32 22.32
N LEU A 31 1.84 7.58 22.59
CA LEU A 31 0.77 6.59 22.36
C LEU A 31 0.66 6.19 20.87
N ILE A 32 0.55 7.18 19.96
CA ILE A 32 0.40 6.90 18.53
C ILE A 32 1.62 6.15 17.96
N LYS A 33 2.84 6.51 18.42
CA LYS A 33 4.06 5.79 18.04
C LYS A 33 4.06 4.35 18.50
N ASN A 34 3.62 4.09 19.74
CA ASN A 34 3.58 2.73 20.29
C ASN A 34 2.50 1.89 19.62
N PHE A 35 1.29 2.43 19.41
CA PHE A 35 0.23 1.73 18.70
C PHE A 35 0.63 1.38 17.27
N SER A 36 1.27 2.30 16.55
CA SER A 36 1.80 2.06 15.21
C SER A 36 2.85 0.95 15.18
N LYS A 37 3.75 0.92 16.16
CA LYS A 37 4.78 -0.13 16.25
C LYS A 37 4.18 -1.49 16.57
N ILE A 38 3.30 -1.56 17.56
CA ILE A 38 2.65 -2.80 17.98
C ILE A 38 1.74 -3.31 16.85
N GLY A 39 1.00 -2.41 16.19
CA GLY A 39 0.15 -2.75 15.05
C GLY A 39 0.92 -3.44 13.93
N PHE A 40 2.12 -2.94 13.59
CA PHE A 40 2.99 -3.60 12.61
C PHE A 40 3.32 -5.06 12.99
N PHE A 41 3.67 -5.33 14.25
CA PHE A 41 3.99 -6.71 14.65
C PHE A 41 2.77 -7.64 14.56
N PHE A 42 1.56 -7.16 14.83
CA PHE A 42 0.36 -7.97 14.64
C PHE A 42 0.05 -8.23 13.17
N VAL A 43 0.28 -7.28 12.28
CA VAL A 43 0.17 -7.48 10.83
C VAL A 43 1.23 -8.49 10.36
N LEU A 44 2.47 -8.34 10.81
CA LEU A 44 3.56 -9.26 10.48
C LEU A 44 3.25 -10.70 10.93
N ILE A 45 2.75 -10.88 12.14
CA ILE A 45 2.32 -12.19 12.65
C ILE A 45 1.21 -12.77 11.75
N SER A 46 0.22 -11.96 11.34
CA SER A 46 -0.84 -12.41 10.45
C SER A 46 -0.29 -12.89 9.11
N PHE A 47 0.66 -12.16 8.54
CA PHE A 47 1.32 -12.51 7.29
C PHE A 47 2.11 -13.82 7.42
N LEU A 48 2.91 -13.94 8.47
CA LEU A 48 3.73 -15.15 8.71
C LEU A 48 2.87 -16.40 8.98
N ILE A 49 1.72 -16.27 9.63
CA ILE A 49 0.77 -17.38 9.83
C ILE A 49 0.20 -17.84 8.49
N LEU A 50 -0.18 -16.91 7.60
CA LEU A 50 -0.68 -17.26 6.27
C LEU A 50 0.42 -17.88 5.41
N GLU A 51 1.64 -17.32 5.47
CA GLU A 51 2.81 -17.87 4.77
C GLU A 51 3.11 -19.30 5.22
N TYR A 52 3.08 -19.55 6.53
CA TYR A 52 3.23 -20.88 7.10
C TYR A 52 2.16 -21.85 6.57
N ALA A 53 0.92 -21.40 6.45
CA ALA A 53 -0.18 -22.21 5.89
C ALA A 53 0.06 -22.58 4.42
N PHE A 54 0.57 -21.64 3.60
CA PHE A 54 0.92 -21.90 2.20
C PHE A 54 2.08 -22.90 2.07
N ILE A 55 3.15 -22.73 2.86
CA ILE A 55 4.32 -23.61 2.85
C ILE A 55 3.93 -25.04 3.21
N ASN A 56 3.08 -25.22 4.22
CA ASN A 56 2.66 -26.53 4.72
C ASN A 56 1.42 -27.08 3.98
N SER A 57 0.91 -26.39 2.97
CA SER A 57 -0.30 -26.81 2.22
C SER A 57 -1.49 -27.07 3.14
N GLU A 58 -1.79 -26.11 4.04
CA GLU A 58 -2.88 -26.20 5.02
C GLU A 58 -4.22 -25.94 4.36
N PHE A 59 -4.85 -27.00 3.85
CA PHE A 59 -6.09 -26.95 3.08
C PHE A 59 -7.35 -26.68 3.92
N SER A 60 -7.22 -26.46 5.22
CA SER A 60 -8.34 -25.91 6.01
C SER A 60 -8.65 -24.46 5.66
N LEU A 61 -7.75 -23.75 4.93
CA LEU A 61 -7.96 -22.40 4.44
C LEU A 61 -8.35 -22.41 2.95
N ASP A 62 -9.48 -21.75 2.62
CA ASP A 62 -9.98 -21.62 1.24
C ASP A 62 -8.91 -21.06 0.29
N LEU A 63 -8.16 -20.07 0.77
CA LEU A 63 -7.14 -19.41 -0.04
C LEU A 63 -6.00 -20.36 -0.43
N VAL A 64 -5.58 -21.23 0.48
CA VAL A 64 -4.53 -22.22 0.23
C VAL A 64 -5.03 -23.30 -0.72
N VAL A 65 -6.28 -23.77 -0.57
CA VAL A 65 -6.90 -24.73 -1.49
C VAL A 65 -6.90 -24.20 -2.92
N ASN A 66 -7.33 -22.95 -3.09
CA ASN A 66 -7.50 -22.35 -4.42
C ASN A 66 -6.18 -21.95 -5.10
N ASN A 67 -5.07 -21.83 -4.36
CA ASN A 67 -3.82 -21.25 -4.87
C ASN A 67 -2.56 -22.08 -4.55
N SER A 68 -2.67 -23.27 -3.98
CA SER A 68 -1.54 -24.14 -3.66
C SER A 68 -1.83 -25.62 -3.92
N HIS A 69 -0.77 -26.43 -3.95
CA HIS A 69 -0.79 -27.86 -4.13
C HIS A 69 0.43 -28.48 -3.42
N THR A 70 0.33 -29.72 -2.91
CA THR A 70 1.44 -30.36 -2.15
C THR A 70 2.71 -30.49 -2.97
N THR A 71 2.61 -30.83 -4.25
CA THR A 71 3.75 -31.06 -5.17
C THR A 71 4.40 -29.78 -5.69
N LYS A 72 3.87 -28.60 -5.34
CA LYS A 72 4.37 -27.33 -5.83
C LYS A 72 5.77 -27.01 -5.31
N PRO A 73 6.70 -26.48 -6.14
CA PRO A 73 7.98 -25.96 -5.66
C PRO A 73 7.81 -24.90 -4.58
N LEU A 74 8.70 -24.90 -3.58
CA LEU A 74 8.60 -24.02 -2.41
C LEU A 74 8.46 -22.55 -2.79
N ILE A 75 9.23 -22.06 -3.79
CA ILE A 75 9.16 -20.68 -4.25
C ILE A 75 7.75 -20.28 -4.68
N TYR A 76 7.00 -21.19 -5.32
CA TYR A 76 5.63 -20.92 -5.77
C TYR A 76 4.58 -21.18 -4.69
N LYS A 77 4.91 -21.94 -3.64
CA LYS A 77 4.10 -21.93 -2.41
C LYS A 77 4.18 -20.57 -1.72
N ILE A 78 5.39 -20.04 -1.56
CA ILE A 78 5.65 -18.72 -0.98
C ILE A 78 4.96 -17.62 -1.82
N SER A 79 5.24 -17.54 -3.11
CA SER A 79 4.66 -16.51 -3.97
C SER A 79 3.16 -16.69 -4.20
N GLY A 80 2.63 -17.87 -4.00
CA GLY A 80 1.20 -18.16 -4.02
C GLY A 80 0.40 -17.32 -3.04
N LEU A 81 1.01 -16.89 -1.93
CA LEU A 81 0.37 -15.99 -0.98
C LEU A 81 -0.05 -14.67 -1.65
N TRP A 82 0.81 -14.04 -2.44
CA TRP A 82 0.46 -12.77 -3.11
C TRP A 82 0.02 -12.94 -4.57
N GLY A 83 0.02 -14.16 -5.09
CA GLY A 83 -0.51 -14.48 -6.42
C GLY A 83 -2.04 -14.46 -6.53
N ASN A 84 -2.73 -14.03 -5.48
CA ASN A 84 -4.19 -13.95 -5.41
C ASN A 84 -4.64 -12.62 -4.80
N HIS A 85 -5.95 -12.38 -4.82
CA HIS A 85 -6.51 -11.10 -4.38
C HIS A 85 -6.33 -10.87 -2.88
N GLU A 86 -6.70 -11.82 -2.03
CA GLU A 86 -6.76 -11.69 -0.57
C GLU A 86 -5.36 -11.58 0.04
N GLY A 87 -4.47 -12.46 -0.35
CA GLY A 87 -3.10 -12.49 0.16
C GLY A 87 -2.28 -11.28 -0.30
N SER A 88 -2.51 -10.79 -1.53
CA SER A 88 -1.86 -9.58 -2.03
C SER A 88 -2.30 -8.31 -1.29
N ILE A 89 -3.53 -8.23 -0.80
CA ILE A 89 -3.97 -7.13 0.09
C ILE A 89 -3.33 -7.26 1.47
N LEU A 90 -3.14 -8.46 1.98
CA LEU A 90 -2.42 -8.64 3.24
C LEU A 90 -0.96 -8.19 3.11
N LEU A 91 -0.30 -8.47 1.97
CA LEU A 91 1.03 -7.94 1.67
C LEU A 91 1.04 -6.41 1.58
N TRP A 92 0.03 -5.79 0.94
CA TRP A 92 -0.15 -4.35 0.91
C TRP A 92 -0.22 -3.75 2.33
N ILE A 93 -1.05 -4.33 3.20
CA ILE A 93 -1.20 -3.92 4.60
C ILE A 93 0.11 -4.10 5.37
N LEU A 94 0.85 -5.18 5.13
CA LEU A 94 2.15 -5.42 5.75
C LEU A 94 3.15 -4.30 5.40
N ILE A 95 3.26 -3.96 4.12
CA ILE A 95 4.17 -2.90 3.66
C ILE A 95 3.75 -1.53 4.22
N LEU A 96 2.44 -1.23 4.21
CA LEU A 96 1.90 0.01 4.78
C LEU A 96 2.19 0.12 6.28
N SER A 97 1.96 -0.94 7.03
CA SER A 97 2.24 -0.98 8.46
C SER A 97 3.74 -0.90 8.76
N PHE A 98 4.58 -1.49 7.91
CA PHE A 98 6.05 -1.38 8.01
C PHE A 98 6.52 0.05 7.79
N PHE A 99 6.01 0.76 6.78
CA PHE A 99 6.33 2.18 6.59
C PHE A 99 5.85 3.03 7.75
N THR A 100 4.65 2.76 8.27
CA THR A 100 4.12 3.41 9.47
C THR A 100 5.02 3.17 10.69
N TYR A 101 5.53 1.93 10.86
CA TYR A 101 6.52 1.59 11.90
C TYR A 101 7.83 2.36 11.74
N LEU A 102 8.37 2.46 10.52
CA LEU A 102 9.61 3.21 10.25
C LEU A 102 9.45 4.70 10.56
N ILE A 103 8.32 5.29 10.17
CA ILE A 103 7.99 6.68 10.52
C ILE A 103 7.87 6.83 12.04
N ALA A 104 7.17 5.92 12.74
CA ALA A 104 7.03 5.97 14.19
C ALA A 104 8.38 5.85 14.94
N LYS A 105 9.36 5.15 14.37
CA LYS A 105 10.72 5.00 14.91
C LYS A 105 11.63 6.17 14.56
N SER A 106 11.28 6.98 13.56
CA SER A 106 12.12 8.08 13.08
C SER A 106 12.35 9.12 14.18
N LYS A 107 13.61 9.41 14.47
CA LYS A 107 14.05 10.51 15.37
C LYS A 107 14.25 11.81 14.62
N SER A 108 14.23 11.75 13.33
CA SER A 108 14.58 12.84 12.44
C SER A 108 13.45 13.87 12.31
N ILE A 109 12.19 13.49 12.51
CA ILE A 109 11.05 14.42 12.52
C ILE A 109 11.01 15.11 13.87
N LYS A 110 11.56 16.35 13.91
CA LYS A 110 11.75 17.12 15.15
C LYS A 110 10.43 17.64 15.73
N SER A 111 9.48 18.04 14.87
CA SER A 111 8.18 18.54 15.33
C SER A 111 7.27 17.39 15.77
N SER A 112 6.98 17.32 17.07
CA SER A 112 6.06 16.30 17.62
C SER A 112 4.68 16.39 16.99
N GLN A 113 4.14 17.59 16.79
CA GLN A 113 2.83 17.81 16.18
C GLN A 113 2.77 17.31 14.74
N PHE A 114 3.78 17.65 13.94
CA PHE A 114 3.88 17.18 12.56
C PHE A 114 3.98 15.65 12.49
N HIS A 115 4.80 15.05 13.36
CA HIS A 115 4.99 13.61 13.44
C HIS A 115 3.69 12.87 13.78
N ILE A 116 2.92 13.38 14.77
CA ILE A 116 1.60 12.83 15.11
C ILE A 116 0.66 12.92 13.91
N THR A 117 0.67 14.04 13.18
CA THR A 117 -0.19 14.23 12.02
C THR A 117 0.14 13.22 10.91
N VAL A 118 1.42 13.04 10.57
CA VAL A 118 1.85 12.04 9.57
C VAL A 118 1.42 10.63 9.98
N LEU A 119 1.69 10.25 11.25
CA LEU A 119 1.29 8.94 11.76
C LEU A 119 -0.23 8.76 11.81
N GLY A 120 -0.96 9.81 12.15
CA GLY A 120 -2.43 9.78 12.15
C GLY A 120 -2.99 9.46 10.78
N ILE A 121 -2.50 10.12 9.73
CA ILE A 121 -2.92 9.89 8.35
C ILE A 121 -2.54 8.49 7.89
N GLN A 122 -1.32 8.02 8.18
CA GLN A 122 -0.90 6.64 7.88
C GLN A 122 -1.81 5.59 8.56
N ASN A 123 -2.18 5.81 9.82
CA ASN A 123 -3.06 4.89 10.55
C ASN A 123 -4.51 4.95 10.05
N ILE A 124 -5.01 6.09 9.55
CA ILE A 124 -6.31 6.17 8.86
C ILE A 124 -6.30 5.26 7.62
N ILE A 125 -5.26 5.39 6.78
CA ILE A 125 -5.13 4.56 5.58
C ILE A 125 -5.02 3.09 5.97
N LEU A 126 -4.18 2.76 6.96
CA LEU A 126 -4.02 1.40 7.45
C LEU A 126 -5.34 0.81 7.97
N PHE A 127 -6.10 1.58 8.74
CA PHE A 127 -7.42 1.17 9.24
C PHE A 127 -8.39 0.86 8.10
N LEU A 128 -8.47 1.74 7.09
CA LEU A 128 -9.35 1.54 5.94
C LEU A 128 -9.00 0.26 5.16
N PHE A 129 -7.71 -0.02 4.95
CA PHE A 129 -7.29 -1.26 4.30
C PHE A 129 -7.49 -2.50 5.17
N CYS A 130 -7.33 -2.41 6.50
CA CYS A 130 -7.67 -3.51 7.40
C CYS A 130 -9.17 -3.84 7.36
N ILE A 131 -10.03 -2.82 7.34
CA ILE A 131 -11.48 -3.00 7.19
C ILE A 131 -11.80 -3.63 5.83
N PHE A 132 -11.19 -3.14 4.77
CA PHE A 132 -11.32 -3.74 3.43
C PHE A 132 -10.96 -5.23 3.45
N LEU A 133 -9.80 -5.60 4.03
CA LEU A 133 -9.38 -7.00 4.13
C LEU A 133 -10.38 -7.85 4.91
N LEU A 134 -10.83 -7.37 6.08
CA LEU A 134 -11.70 -8.14 6.97
C LEU A 134 -13.09 -8.38 6.39
N PHE A 135 -13.65 -7.41 5.67
CA PHE A 135 -15.05 -7.48 5.22
C PHE A 135 -15.20 -7.95 3.77
N THR A 136 -14.21 -7.75 2.91
CA THR A 136 -14.34 -8.08 1.48
C THR A 136 -13.34 -9.12 0.99
N SER A 137 -12.23 -9.34 1.72
CA SER A 137 -11.08 -10.08 1.18
C SER A 137 -10.35 -10.86 2.27
N ASN A 138 -11.10 -11.55 3.16
CA ASN A 138 -10.52 -12.25 4.30
C ASN A 138 -9.69 -13.48 3.87
N PRO A 139 -8.35 -13.47 4.01
CA PRO A 139 -7.51 -14.59 3.59
C PRO A 139 -7.54 -15.78 4.55
N PHE A 140 -8.24 -15.66 5.68
CA PHE A 140 -8.34 -16.69 6.72
C PHE A 140 -9.70 -17.39 6.74
N SER A 141 -10.48 -17.30 5.65
CA SER A 141 -11.70 -18.09 5.47
C SER A 141 -11.38 -19.57 5.52
N ARG A 142 -12.20 -20.34 6.25
CA ARG A 142 -11.98 -21.76 6.45
C ARG A 142 -13.00 -22.60 5.70
N ASN A 143 -12.52 -23.69 5.10
CA ASN A 143 -13.35 -24.75 4.60
C ASN A 143 -13.95 -25.56 5.76
N ILE A 144 -15.23 -25.88 5.65
CA ILE A 144 -15.93 -26.77 6.59
C ILE A 144 -15.46 -28.22 6.35
N ASP A 145 -15.26 -28.57 5.10
CA ASP A 145 -14.82 -29.91 4.66
C ASP A 145 -13.54 -29.73 3.78
N PRO A 146 -12.34 -29.73 4.38
CA PRO A 146 -11.11 -29.51 3.67
C PRO A 146 -10.84 -30.64 2.67
N PRO A 147 -10.53 -30.32 1.39
CA PRO A 147 -10.15 -31.33 0.41
C PRO A 147 -8.77 -31.92 0.75
N LEU A 148 -8.50 -33.14 0.23
CA LEU A 148 -7.21 -33.81 0.41
C LEU A 148 -6.08 -33.09 -0.34
N GLU A 149 -6.41 -32.34 -1.39
CA GLU A 149 -5.44 -31.64 -2.24
C GLU A 149 -6.01 -30.30 -2.72
N GLY A 150 -5.13 -29.32 -3.00
CA GLY A 150 -5.50 -28.02 -3.53
C GLY A 150 -5.52 -27.97 -5.05
N PHE A 151 -6.18 -26.97 -5.61
CA PHE A 151 -6.33 -26.78 -7.07
C PHE A 151 -5.05 -26.29 -7.76
N GLY A 152 -4.07 -25.82 -6.97
CA GLY A 152 -2.82 -25.27 -7.47
C GLY A 152 -2.90 -23.79 -7.87
N LEU A 153 -1.74 -23.21 -8.12
CA LEU A 153 -1.61 -21.87 -8.68
C LEU A 153 -1.69 -21.95 -10.20
N ASN A 154 -2.31 -20.96 -10.83
CA ASN A 154 -2.31 -20.83 -12.29
C ASN A 154 -0.89 -21.03 -12.84
N PRO A 155 -0.66 -21.90 -13.83
CA PRO A 155 0.68 -22.15 -14.40
C PRO A 155 1.42 -20.89 -14.84
N LEU A 156 0.74 -19.90 -15.43
CA LEU A 156 1.34 -18.61 -15.81
C LEU A 156 1.92 -17.84 -14.62
N LEU A 157 1.44 -18.11 -13.41
CA LEU A 157 1.92 -17.48 -12.18
C LEU A 157 3.10 -18.25 -11.54
N GLN A 158 3.46 -19.43 -12.09
CA GLN A 158 4.57 -20.23 -11.60
C GLN A 158 5.88 -19.86 -12.32
N ASP A 159 6.25 -18.60 -12.19
CA ASP A 159 7.43 -18.01 -12.81
C ASP A 159 8.21 -17.14 -11.79
N PRO A 160 9.56 -17.17 -11.79
CA PRO A 160 10.36 -16.33 -10.92
C PRO A 160 10.10 -14.83 -11.10
N GLY A 161 9.88 -14.36 -12.34
CA GLY A 161 9.56 -12.96 -12.62
C GLY A 161 8.30 -12.54 -11.89
N LEU A 162 7.25 -13.37 -11.94
CA LEU A 162 6.02 -13.12 -11.20
C LEU A 162 6.19 -13.28 -9.68
N ALA A 163 7.08 -14.14 -9.21
CA ALA A 163 7.33 -14.27 -7.78
C ALA A 163 7.89 -12.97 -7.17
N PHE A 164 8.76 -12.24 -7.88
CA PHE A 164 9.45 -11.06 -7.37
C PHE A 164 8.83 -9.71 -7.79
N HIS A 165 8.25 -9.62 -8.99
CA HIS A 165 7.68 -8.39 -9.52
C HIS A 165 6.57 -7.76 -8.64
N PRO A 166 5.53 -8.49 -8.14
CA PRO A 166 4.46 -7.86 -7.39
C PRO A 166 4.91 -7.27 -6.05
N PRO A 167 5.76 -7.90 -5.24
CA PRO A 167 6.29 -7.26 -4.03
C PRO A 167 7.03 -5.96 -4.30
N MET A 168 7.82 -5.87 -5.39
CA MET A 168 8.49 -4.63 -5.80
C MET A 168 7.48 -3.52 -6.13
N LEU A 169 6.46 -3.84 -6.93
CA LEU A 169 5.39 -2.89 -7.22
C LEU A 169 4.67 -2.43 -5.95
N TYR A 170 4.34 -3.34 -5.03
CA TYR A 170 3.64 -2.96 -3.80
C TYR A 170 4.46 -2.04 -2.91
N ILE A 171 5.77 -2.25 -2.78
CA ILE A 171 6.64 -1.32 -2.05
C ILE A 171 6.56 0.08 -2.68
N GLY A 172 6.55 0.16 -4.01
CA GLY A 172 6.41 1.41 -4.73
C GLY A 172 5.02 2.05 -4.57
N TYR A 173 3.96 1.32 -4.84
CA TYR A 173 2.57 1.81 -4.72
C TYR A 173 2.26 2.32 -3.31
N VAL A 174 2.55 1.49 -2.30
CA VAL A 174 2.27 1.80 -0.90
C VAL A 174 3.18 2.92 -0.39
N GLY A 175 4.43 2.99 -0.89
CA GLY A 175 5.38 4.01 -0.49
C GLY A 175 4.91 5.44 -0.80
N LEU A 176 4.06 5.62 -1.83
CA LEU A 176 3.44 6.92 -2.13
C LEU A 176 2.50 7.42 -1.01
N SER A 177 1.97 6.52 -0.16
CA SER A 177 1.20 6.92 1.01
C SER A 177 2.01 7.76 2.00
N VAL A 178 3.32 7.54 2.07
CA VAL A 178 4.23 8.34 2.92
C VAL A 178 4.28 9.78 2.42
N SER A 179 4.55 9.97 1.12
CA SER A 179 4.58 11.30 0.50
C SER A 179 3.24 12.03 0.66
N PHE A 180 2.14 11.33 0.45
CA PHE A 180 0.79 11.80 0.68
C PHE A 180 0.55 12.25 2.12
N SER A 181 0.96 11.44 3.12
CA SER A 181 0.77 11.77 4.54
C SER A 181 1.58 12.99 4.96
N PHE A 182 2.78 13.17 4.39
CA PHE A 182 3.56 14.38 4.58
C PHE A 182 2.87 15.61 3.98
N ALA A 183 2.35 15.51 2.76
CA ALA A 183 1.63 16.61 2.10
C ALA A 183 0.42 17.06 2.94
N ILE A 184 -0.40 16.13 3.43
CA ILE A 184 -1.55 16.47 4.28
C ILE A 184 -1.08 17.06 5.62
N ALA A 185 -0.01 16.50 6.22
CA ALA A 185 0.53 17.05 7.45
C ALA A 185 0.99 18.51 7.31
N ILE A 186 1.56 18.88 6.15
CA ILE A 186 1.90 20.26 5.81
C ILE A 186 0.65 21.13 5.69
N LEU A 187 -0.39 20.61 5.05
CA LEU A 187 -1.66 21.33 4.90
C LEU A 187 -2.36 21.55 6.25
N LEU A 188 -2.29 20.62 7.18
CA LEU A 188 -2.95 20.71 8.49
C LEU A 188 -2.17 21.52 9.52
N ASN A 189 -0.84 21.62 9.40
CA ASN A 189 -0.03 22.37 10.34
C ASN A 189 0.20 23.82 9.86
N LYS A 190 -0.04 24.81 10.75
CA LYS A 190 0.07 26.24 10.41
C LYS A 190 1.50 26.69 10.13
N LYS A 191 2.49 26.10 10.79
CA LYS A 191 3.92 26.36 10.57
C LYS A 191 4.68 25.05 10.64
N VAL A 192 5.47 24.77 9.63
CA VAL A 192 6.41 23.65 9.59
C VAL A 192 7.80 24.25 9.67
N GLU A 193 8.39 24.21 10.86
CA GLU A 193 9.66 24.90 11.20
C GLU A 193 10.91 24.10 10.80
N PHE A 194 10.79 23.06 10.01
CA PHE A 194 11.91 22.24 9.58
C PHE A 194 11.82 21.93 8.09
N ASP A 195 12.97 21.63 7.51
CA ASP A 195 13.06 21.25 6.10
C ASP A 195 12.51 19.82 5.88
N TRP A 196 11.19 19.73 5.71
CA TRP A 196 10.49 18.47 5.50
C TRP A 196 10.83 17.82 4.15
N PHE A 197 11.35 18.56 3.19
CA PHE A 197 11.79 18.02 1.91
C PHE A 197 12.96 17.05 2.07
N ASN A 198 13.85 17.30 3.03
CA ASN A 198 14.96 16.39 3.35
C ASN A 198 14.48 15.02 3.82
N TYR A 199 13.26 14.94 4.37
CA TYR A 199 12.64 13.67 4.76
C TYR A 199 11.85 13.06 3.62
N LEU A 200 11.12 13.87 2.87
CA LEU A 200 10.26 13.40 1.80
C LEU A 200 11.07 12.80 0.64
N LYS A 201 12.19 13.44 0.28
CA LYS A 201 13.00 13.05 -0.87
C LYS A 201 13.51 11.60 -0.82
N PRO A 202 14.11 11.09 0.27
CA PRO A 202 14.53 9.70 0.35
C PRO A 202 13.36 8.71 0.18
N TRP A 203 12.20 9.00 0.78
CA TRP A 203 11.01 8.17 0.63
C TRP A 203 10.50 8.14 -0.80
N THR A 204 10.45 9.30 -1.46
CA THR A 204 9.99 9.39 -2.85
C THR A 204 10.96 8.68 -3.80
N LEU A 205 12.28 8.79 -3.57
CA LEU A 205 13.30 8.08 -4.34
C LEU A 205 13.21 6.56 -4.15
N LEU A 206 13.03 6.10 -2.91
CA LEU A 206 12.83 4.68 -2.60
C LEU A 206 11.61 4.14 -3.35
N THR A 207 10.48 4.83 -3.21
CA THR A 207 9.22 4.50 -3.87
C THR A 207 9.38 4.41 -5.40
N TRP A 208 9.98 5.42 -6.00
CA TRP A 208 10.23 5.47 -7.43
C TRP A 208 11.16 4.33 -7.90
N ALA A 209 12.22 4.03 -7.16
CA ALA A 209 13.14 2.95 -7.49
C ALA A 209 12.44 1.59 -7.47
N PHE A 210 11.60 1.33 -6.48
CA PHE A 210 10.83 0.09 -6.40
C PHE A 210 9.74 0.00 -7.48
N LEU A 211 9.05 1.10 -7.81
CA LEU A 211 8.14 1.14 -8.96
C LEU A 211 8.89 0.84 -10.26
N THR A 212 10.04 1.46 -10.48
CA THR A 212 10.87 1.23 -11.67
C THR A 212 11.28 -0.23 -11.78
N SER A 213 11.79 -0.82 -10.68
CA SER A 213 12.20 -2.22 -10.65
C SER A 213 11.02 -3.15 -10.88
N GLY A 214 9.87 -2.87 -10.23
CA GLY A 214 8.67 -3.66 -10.39
C GLY A 214 8.11 -3.61 -11.81
N ILE A 215 8.06 -2.42 -12.44
CA ILE A 215 7.64 -2.26 -13.83
C ILE A 215 8.59 -3.00 -14.77
N ALA A 216 9.90 -2.85 -14.60
CA ALA A 216 10.89 -3.52 -15.44
C ALA A 216 10.81 -5.05 -15.37
N LEU A 217 10.67 -5.59 -14.15
CA LEU A 217 10.50 -7.05 -13.94
C LEU A 217 9.18 -7.56 -14.51
N GLY A 218 8.09 -6.80 -14.37
CA GLY A 218 6.79 -7.16 -14.93
C GLY A 218 6.78 -7.14 -16.45
N SER A 219 7.42 -6.12 -17.06
CA SER A 219 7.60 -6.05 -18.52
C SER A 219 8.44 -7.21 -19.04
N TRP A 220 9.52 -7.56 -18.32
CA TRP A 220 10.35 -8.71 -18.66
C TRP A 220 9.56 -10.03 -18.58
N TRP A 221 8.81 -10.26 -17.51
CA TRP A 221 7.93 -11.43 -17.36
C TRP A 221 6.89 -11.51 -18.50
N ALA A 222 6.19 -10.42 -18.79
CA ALA A 222 5.19 -10.37 -19.85
C ALA A 222 5.79 -10.67 -21.24
N TYR A 223 7.00 -10.20 -21.48
CA TYR A 223 7.71 -10.40 -22.75
C TYR A 223 7.95 -11.87 -23.07
N TYR A 224 8.48 -12.65 -22.15
CA TYR A 224 8.81 -14.05 -22.44
C TYR A 224 7.68 -15.03 -22.09
N GLU A 225 6.87 -14.75 -21.07
CA GLU A 225 5.84 -15.67 -20.61
C GLU A 225 4.55 -15.53 -21.40
N LEU A 226 4.13 -14.31 -21.71
CA LEU A 226 2.89 -14.05 -22.44
C LEU A 226 3.08 -14.02 -23.96
N GLY A 227 4.32 -13.97 -24.44
CA GLY A 227 4.63 -14.00 -25.88
C GLY A 227 4.12 -12.77 -26.63
N TRP A 228 3.98 -11.64 -25.97
CA TRP A 228 3.42 -10.44 -26.57
C TRP A 228 4.37 -9.72 -27.56
N GLY A 229 5.59 -10.15 -27.72
CA GLY A 229 6.53 -9.67 -28.75
C GLY A 229 7.18 -8.31 -28.49
N GLY A 230 7.01 -7.72 -27.30
CA GLY A 230 7.62 -6.44 -26.92
C GLY A 230 7.63 -6.25 -25.41
N TRP A 231 8.30 -5.16 -24.95
CA TRP A 231 8.42 -4.84 -23.53
C TRP A 231 7.22 -4.13 -22.94
N TRP A 232 6.34 -3.55 -23.76
CA TRP A 232 5.21 -2.76 -23.31
C TRP A 232 4.04 -2.87 -24.28
N PHE A 233 2.88 -3.24 -23.78
CA PHE A 233 1.69 -3.51 -24.59
C PHE A 233 0.53 -2.57 -24.36
N TRP A 234 0.72 -1.58 -23.50
CA TRP A 234 -0.35 -0.67 -23.12
C TRP A 234 -1.55 -1.40 -22.48
N ASP A 235 -1.30 -2.58 -21.90
CA ASP A 235 -2.31 -3.27 -21.11
C ASP A 235 -2.83 -2.34 -19.99
N PRO A 236 -4.13 -2.36 -19.66
CA PRO A 236 -4.69 -1.49 -18.62
C PRO A 236 -3.96 -1.59 -17.28
N VAL A 237 -3.48 -2.77 -16.90
CA VAL A 237 -2.74 -2.99 -15.64
C VAL A 237 -1.30 -2.47 -15.73
N GLU A 238 -0.65 -2.61 -16.89
CA GLU A 238 0.65 -1.95 -17.14
C GLU A 238 0.52 -0.43 -16.99
N ASN A 239 -0.47 0.16 -17.64
CA ASN A 239 -0.74 1.60 -17.55
C ASN A 239 -1.09 2.03 -16.12
N ALA A 240 -1.78 1.18 -15.35
CA ALA A 240 -2.07 1.43 -13.94
C ALA A 240 -0.78 1.60 -13.11
N SER A 241 0.30 0.88 -13.44
CA SER A 241 1.60 1.04 -12.78
C SER A 241 2.39 2.24 -13.27
N LEU A 242 2.25 2.60 -14.55
CA LEU A 242 2.93 3.72 -15.17
C LEU A 242 2.45 5.07 -14.62
N MET A 243 1.15 5.22 -14.35
CA MET A 243 0.59 6.48 -13.85
C MET A 243 1.27 6.99 -12.55
N PRO A 244 1.31 6.23 -11.44
CA PRO A 244 1.99 6.66 -10.23
C PRO A 244 3.51 6.80 -10.41
N TRP A 245 4.13 6.04 -11.32
CA TRP A 245 5.55 6.18 -11.66
C TRP A 245 5.84 7.53 -12.30
N LEU A 246 5.04 7.98 -13.27
CA LEU A 246 5.16 9.30 -13.90
C LEU A 246 5.00 10.43 -12.88
N ILE A 247 3.99 10.34 -12.02
CA ILE A 247 3.75 11.34 -10.97
C ILE A 247 4.90 11.35 -9.95
N SER A 248 5.42 10.20 -9.55
CA SER A 248 6.56 10.14 -8.62
C SER A 248 7.83 10.69 -9.23
N THR A 249 8.05 10.52 -10.55
CA THR A 249 9.13 11.17 -11.29
C THR A 249 9.00 12.69 -11.24
N ALA A 250 7.83 13.23 -11.55
CA ALA A 250 7.55 14.66 -11.45
C ALA A 250 7.73 15.18 -10.01
N LEU A 251 7.29 14.40 -9.01
CA LEU A 251 7.43 14.74 -7.59
C LEU A 251 8.89 14.85 -7.16
N ILE A 252 9.78 13.94 -7.59
CA ILE A 252 11.22 14.00 -7.29
C ILE A 252 11.83 15.29 -7.84
N HIS A 253 11.50 15.66 -9.08
CA HIS A 253 11.96 16.91 -9.68
C HIS A 253 11.41 18.13 -8.93
N SER A 254 10.13 18.15 -8.62
CA SER A 254 9.48 19.23 -7.87
C SER A 254 10.12 19.42 -6.49
N ILE A 255 10.33 18.33 -5.72
CA ILE A 255 11.02 18.36 -4.43
C ILE A 255 12.42 18.98 -4.58
N THR A 256 13.17 18.56 -5.59
CA THR A 256 14.56 19.02 -5.81
C THR A 256 14.61 20.51 -6.10
N VAL A 257 13.68 21.04 -6.91
CA VAL A 257 13.58 22.48 -7.19
C VAL A 257 13.12 23.26 -5.97
N THR A 258 12.13 22.74 -5.24
CA THR A 258 11.64 23.39 -4.02
C THR A 258 12.73 23.50 -2.96
N GLN A 259 13.56 22.46 -2.79
CA GLN A 259 14.70 22.47 -1.87
C GLN A 259 15.72 23.56 -2.20
N LYS A 260 15.97 23.80 -3.50
CA LYS A 260 17.00 24.77 -3.94
C LYS A 260 16.51 26.21 -3.92
N ASN A 261 15.30 26.45 -4.40
CA ASN A 261 14.82 27.78 -4.78
C ASN A 261 13.50 28.18 -4.12
N ASN A 262 12.91 27.36 -3.24
CA ASN A 262 11.56 27.53 -2.70
C ASN A 262 10.44 27.67 -3.76
N GLN A 263 10.72 27.27 -5.01
CA GLN A 263 9.75 27.27 -6.08
C GLN A 263 8.99 25.92 -6.11
N PHE A 264 7.83 25.90 -6.74
CA PHE A 264 6.99 24.71 -6.87
C PHE A 264 6.48 24.08 -5.57
N TYR A 265 6.49 24.81 -4.46
CA TYR A 265 5.99 24.33 -3.16
C TYR A 265 4.58 23.72 -3.27
N ASN A 266 3.65 24.44 -3.89
CA ASN A 266 2.27 23.99 -4.08
C ASN A 266 2.18 22.78 -5.02
N TRP A 267 2.99 22.76 -6.08
CA TRP A 267 3.08 21.61 -6.98
C TRP A 267 3.60 20.37 -6.28
N THR A 268 4.59 20.50 -5.40
CA THR A 268 5.11 19.36 -4.62
C THR A 268 4.02 18.75 -3.75
N ILE A 269 3.17 19.57 -3.12
CA ILE A 269 2.04 19.08 -2.32
C ILE A 269 1.01 18.36 -3.21
N LEU A 270 0.62 18.99 -4.32
CA LEU A 270 -0.36 18.40 -5.25
C LEU A 270 0.15 17.09 -5.86
N LEU A 271 1.41 17.03 -6.30
CA LEU A 271 2.01 15.82 -6.86
C LEU A 271 2.09 14.70 -5.82
N ALA A 272 2.35 15.01 -4.54
CA ALA A 272 2.33 14.01 -3.49
C ALA A 272 0.91 13.47 -3.22
N ILE A 273 -0.12 14.32 -3.28
CA ILE A 273 -1.53 13.89 -3.19
C ILE A 273 -1.88 13.01 -4.39
N PHE A 274 -1.64 13.48 -5.60
CA PHE A 274 -1.96 12.74 -6.82
C PHE A 274 -1.16 11.44 -6.95
N GLY A 275 0.09 11.39 -6.47
CA GLY A 275 0.89 10.18 -6.52
C GLY A 275 0.20 9.00 -5.82
N PHE A 276 -0.29 9.21 -4.62
CA PHE A 276 -1.04 8.18 -3.90
C PHE A 276 -2.44 7.95 -4.49
N SER A 277 -3.12 9.02 -4.94
CA SER A 277 -4.41 8.89 -5.63
C SER A 277 -4.31 8.01 -6.88
N PHE A 278 -3.28 8.17 -7.69
CA PHE A 278 -3.05 7.32 -8.87
C PHE A 278 -2.64 5.89 -8.50
N SER A 279 -1.93 5.70 -7.39
CA SER A 279 -1.67 4.37 -6.83
C SER A 279 -2.99 3.66 -6.45
N LEU A 280 -3.92 4.36 -5.81
CA LEU A 280 -5.24 3.84 -5.48
C LEU A 280 -6.11 3.63 -6.74
N LEU A 281 -6.02 4.52 -7.72
CA LEU A 281 -6.70 4.34 -9.01
C LEU A 281 -6.21 3.09 -9.72
N GLY A 282 -4.90 2.86 -9.76
CA GLY A 282 -4.31 1.63 -10.29
C GLY A 282 -4.81 0.40 -9.54
N THR A 283 -4.85 0.46 -8.20
CA THR A 283 -5.40 -0.61 -7.36
C THR A 283 -6.87 -0.89 -7.67
N PHE A 284 -7.66 0.15 -7.90
CA PHE A 284 -9.07 0.04 -8.32
C PHE A 284 -9.18 -0.64 -9.69
N ILE A 285 -8.41 -0.20 -10.69
CA ILE A 285 -8.44 -0.78 -12.05
C ILE A 285 -8.16 -2.27 -12.02
N VAL A 286 -7.12 -2.69 -11.28
CA VAL A 286 -6.70 -4.10 -11.20
C VAL A 286 -7.71 -4.98 -10.47
N ARG A 287 -8.45 -4.43 -9.50
CA ARG A 287 -9.27 -5.22 -8.55
C ARG A 287 -10.77 -5.08 -8.72
N SER A 288 -11.23 -4.12 -9.50
CA SER A 288 -12.67 -3.91 -9.75
C SER A 288 -13.27 -4.90 -10.74
N GLY A 289 -12.42 -5.55 -11.56
CA GLY A 289 -12.88 -6.38 -12.68
C GLY A 289 -13.57 -5.61 -13.79
N LEU A 290 -13.42 -4.28 -13.84
CA LEU A 290 -13.98 -3.44 -14.91
C LEU A 290 -13.26 -3.62 -16.24
N LEU A 291 -11.99 -4.00 -16.20
CA LEU A 291 -11.15 -4.17 -17.38
C LEU A 291 -10.68 -5.62 -17.51
N THR A 292 -10.66 -6.10 -18.74
CA THR A 292 -10.08 -7.39 -19.07
C THR A 292 -8.56 -7.26 -19.24
N SER A 293 -7.82 -7.99 -18.42
CA SER A 293 -6.35 -8.08 -18.50
C SER A 293 -5.93 -9.42 -17.94
N VAL A 294 -4.82 -9.97 -18.43
CA VAL A 294 -4.20 -11.19 -17.85
C VAL A 294 -3.67 -10.94 -16.43
N HIS A 295 -3.47 -9.68 -16.04
CA HIS A 295 -3.04 -9.26 -14.73
C HIS A 295 -4.22 -8.91 -13.79
N ALA A 296 -5.46 -8.83 -14.31
CA ALA A 296 -6.62 -8.47 -13.49
C ALA A 296 -7.07 -9.66 -12.65
N PHE A 297 -7.48 -9.38 -11.42
CA PHE A 297 -8.15 -10.36 -10.58
C PHE A 297 -9.61 -10.56 -11.04
N ALA A 298 -10.23 -11.66 -10.61
CA ALA A 298 -11.63 -11.92 -10.90
C ALA A 298 -12.51 -10.72 -10.49
N SER A 299 -13.52 -10.43 -11.32
CA SER A 299 -14.42 -9.30 -11.09
C SER A 299 -15.23 -9.47 -9.81
N ASP A 300 -15.14 -8.47 -8.93
CA ASP A 300 -15.95 -8.38 -7.72
C ASP A 300 -16.37 -6.91 -7.51
N PRO A 301 -17.60 -6.56 -7.85
CA PRO A 301 -18.10 -5.19 -7.72
C PRO A 301 -18.01 -4.64 -6.29
N THR A 302 -18.18 -5.49 -5.27
CA THR A 302 -18.11 -5.06 -3.86
C THR A 302 -16.72 -4.55 -3.51
N ARG A 303 -15.68 -5.27 -3.93
CA ARG A 303 -14.28 -4.88 -3.77
C ARG A 303 -13.97 -3.59 -4.52
N GLY A 304 -14.48 -3.48 -5.76
CA GLY A 304 -14.32 -2.28 -6.59
C GLY A 304 -14.91 -1.04 -5.91
N VAL A 305 -16.16 -1.10 -5.45
CA VAL A 305 -16.83 0.02 -4.77
C VAL A 305 -16.08 0.44 -3.51
N PHE A 306 -15.60 -0.50 -2.71
CA PHE A 306 -14.87 -0.17 -1.48
C PHE A 306 -13.57 0.58 -1.78
N ILE A 307 -12.78 0.12 -2.75
CA ILE A 307 -11.54 0.80 -3.17
C ILE A 307 -11.84 2.16 -3.77
N LEU A 308 -12.94 2.30 -4.52
CA LEU A 308 -13.38 3.58 -5.07
C LEU A 308 -13.73 4.59 -3.97
N ILE A 309 -14.36 4.15 -2.87
CA ILE A 309 -14.61 4.99 -1.69
C ILE A 309 -13.29 5.45 -1.07
N ILE A 310 -12.32 4.55 -0.86
CA ILE A 310 -10.99 4.92 -0.34
C ILE A 310 -10.32 5.93 -1.27
N LEU A 311 -10.34 5.71 -2.57
CA LEU A 311 -9.80 6.64 -3.58
C LEU A 311 -10.47 8.00 -3.50
N ALA A 312 -11.80 8.05 -3.47
CA ALA A 312 -12.56 9.30 -3.38
C ALA A 312 -12.21 10.08 -2.10
N LEU A 313 -12.21 9.42 -0.95
CA LEU A 313 -11.85 10.06 0.32
C LEU A 313 -10.39 10.56 0.32
N SER A 314 -9.46 9.74 -0.18
CA SER A 314 -8.02 10.07 -0.23
C SER A 314 -7.69 11.13 -1.28
N THR A 315 -8.57 11.42 -2.22
CA THR A 315 -8.36 12.45 -3.25
C THR A 315 -9.13 13.72 -2.91
N LEU A 316 -10.45 13.62 -2.69
CA LEU A 316 -11.30 14.78 -2.53
C LEU A 316 -11.04 15.56 -1.23
N ILE A 317 -10.88 14.85 -0.10
CA ILE A 317 -10.64 15.52 1.20
C ILE A 317 -9.33 16.32 1.18
N PRO A 318 -8.17 15.79 0.75
CA PRO A 318 -6.94 16.56 0.65
C PRO A 318 -7.02 17.73 -0.32
N LEU A 319 -7.70 17.58 -1.46
CA LEU A 319 -7.89 18.67 -2.43
C LEU A 319 -8.77 19.79 -1.86
N LEU A 320 -9.81 19.44 -1.10
CA LEU A 320 -10.63 20.44 -0.40
C LEU A 320 -9.78 21.19 0.66
N ILE A 321 -9.01 20.48 1.48
CA ILE A 321 -8.10 21.10 2.48
C ILE A 321 -7.10 22.02 1.76
N TYR A 322 -6.55 21.58 0.63
CA TYR A 322 -5.63 22.38 -0.18
C TYR A 322 -6.31 23.66 -0.71
N GLY A 323 -7.53 23.56 -1.24
CA GLY A 323 -8.29 24.70 -1.72
C GLY A 323 -8.55 25.74 -0.62
N PHE A 324 -9.07 25.32 0.53
CA PHE A 324 -9.35 26.22 1.67
C PHE A 324 -8.09 26.87 2.29
N LYS A 325 -6.93 26.27 2.11
CA LYS A 325 -5.70 26.84 2.68
C LYS A 325 -5.04 27.87 1.75
N ASN A 326 -5.28 27.77 0.46
CA ASN A 326 -4.70 28.66 -0.56
C ASN A 326 -5.65 29.81 -0.98
N THR A 327 -6.87 29.82 -0.45
CA THR A 327 -7.79 30.97 -0.49
C THR A 327 -7.65 31.83 0.77
#